data_3c4f60cb1761bf83f94d78a651b80796
#
_entry.id   3c4f60cb1761bf83f94d78a651b80796
#
_cell.length_a   1.000
_cell.length_b   1.000
_cell.length_c   1.000
_cell.angle_alpha   90.00
_cell.angle_beta   90.00
_cell.angle_gamma   90.00
#
_symmetry.space_group_name_H-M   'P 1'
#
loop_
_entity.id
_entity.type
_entity.pdbx_description
1 polymer ?
#
loop_
_entity_poly.entity_id
_entity_poly.type
_entity_poly.pdbx_seq_one_letter_code
_entity_poly.pdbx_strand_id
1 'polypeptide(L)'
;NDPESAINKAVGRVADTVASGPVNTEQIPALTAVETGHTSQVVPSDTMQTRHVINYHTRSESSIENFMGRAACVYIAQYATEKVNDELDRYTNWEITTRQVAQLRRKLEMFTYMRFDLEITFVITSSQRTSTTYASDSPPLTHQVMYVPPGGPIPKSYEDFAWQTSTNPSVFWTEGNAPPRMSIPFMSVGNAYCNFYDGWSRFSQSGVYGYTTLNNMGHLYFRHVNKSTAYPVNSVARVYFKPKHVKAWVPRAPRLCPYLYARNVNFDVQGVTESRDKITLDRSTHNPLTNT
;
A
#
# COMPACT_ATOMS: atom_id res chain seq x y z
N ASN A 1 6.45 -22.68 30.38
CA ASN A 1 6.94 -21.90 29.26
C ASN A 1 6.03 -22.14 28.04
N ASP A 2 5.00 -21.33 27.94
CA ASP A 2 4.08 -21.33 26.83
C ASP A 2 4.69 -20.55 25.66
N PRO A 3 4.81 -21.14 24.46
CA PRO A 3 5.33 -20.43 23.28
C PRO A 3 4.55 -19.16 22.96
N GLU A 4 3.23 -19.14 23.15
CA GLU A 4 2.41 -17.94 22.99
C GLU A 4 2.82 -16.79 23.91
N SER A 5 3.14 -17.12 25.15
CA SER A 5 3.57 -16.12 26.14
C SER A 5 4.92 -15.49 25.74
N ALA A 6 5.85 -16.27 25.19
CA ALA A 6 7.11 -15.76 24.72
C ALA A 6 6.97 -14.85 23.49
N ILE A 7 6.09 -15.20 22.55
CA ILE A 7 5.80 -14.38 21.37
C ILE A 7 5.12 -13.06 21.78
N ASN A 8 4.17 -13.10 22.67
CA ASN A 8 3.48 -11.92 23.16
C ASN A 8 4.43 -10.99 23.92
N LYS A 9 5.36 -11.53 24.69
CA LYS A 9 6.38 -10.74 25.37
C LYS A 9 7.35 -10.08 24.40
N ALA A 10 7.77 -10.78 23.35
CA ALA A 10 8.67 -10.24 22.35
C ALA A 10 7.99 -9.10 21.55
N VAL A 11 6.74 -9.27 21.14
CA VAL A 11 5.96 -8.26 20.43
C VAL A 11 5.66 -7.06 21.33
N GLY A 12 5.30 -7.30 22.59
CA GLY A 12 5.03 -6.23 23.56
C GLY A 12 6.26 -5.37 23.85
N ARG A 13 7.44 -5.99 23.97
CA ARG A 13 8.67 -5.26 24.20
C ARG A 13 9.07 -4.33 23.07
N VAL A 14 8.78 -4.69 21.82
CA VAL A 14 9.06 -3.83 20.68
C VAL A 14 8.13 -2.62 20.67
N ALA A 15 6.89 -2.77 21.14
CA ALA A 15 5.93 -1.66 21.25
C ALA A 15 6.24 -0.70 22.41
N ASP A 16 6.83 -1.22 23.52
CA ASP A 16 7.06 -0.47 24.73
C ASP A 16 8.36 0.35 24.75
N THR A 17 9.18 0.24 23.70
CA THR A 17 10.47 0.96 23.64
C THR A 17 10.35 2.43 23.30
N VAL A 18 9.17 2.94 22.99
CA VAL A 18 8.93 4.37 22.74
C VAL A 18 8.24 4.97 23.97
N ALA A 19 8.99 5.20 25.01
CA ALA A 19 8.48 5.93 26.16
C ALA A 19 8.34 7.40 25.81
N SER A 20 7.14 7.82 25.48
CA SER A 20 6.72 9.18 25.76
C SER A 20 6.54 9.32 27.27
N GLY A 21 6.88 10.48 27.82
CA GLY A 21 6.85 10.74 29.26
C GLY A 21 5.58 10.28 30.00
N PRO A 22 5.54 10.36 31.31
CA PRO A 22 4.47 9.80 32.12
C PRO A 22 3.11 10.37 31.71
N VAL A 23 2.20 9.49 31.34
CA VAL A 23 0.80 9.84 31.08
C VAL A 23 0.02 9.48 32.33
N ASN A 24 -0.63 10.46 32.93
CA ASN A 24 -1.55 10.20 34.02
C ASN A 24 -2.82 9.53 33.45
N THR A 25 -3.04 8.28 33.78
CA THR A 25 -4.25 7.57 33.44
C THR A 25 -5.12 7.41 34.66
N GLU A 26 -6.39 7.71 34.52
CA GLU A 26 -7.40 7.49 35.53
C GLU A 26 -8.32 6.36 35.09
N GLN A 27 -8.61 5.43 35.99
CA GLN A 27 -9.58 4.38 35.73
C GLN A 27 -10.98 4.94 35.94
N ILE A 28 -11.80 4.84 34.90
CA ILE A 28 -13.22 5.20 34.97
C ILE A 28 -14.04 3.92 34.73
N PRO A 29 -14.44 3.22 35.78
CA PRO A 29 -15.11 1.91 35.64
C PRO A 29 -16.43 1.94 34.87
N ALA A 30 -17.09 3.10 34.83
CA ALA A 30 -18.32 3.26 34.05
C ALA A 30 -18.09 3.31 32.54
N LEU A 31 -16.87 3.60 32.11
CA LEU A 31 -16.51 3.63 30.70
C LEU A 31 -15.87 2.31 30.28
N THR A 32 -16.63 1.51 29.58
CA THR A 32 -16.16 0.23 29.09
C THR A 32 -16.65 0.00 27.66
N ALA A 33 -15.88 -0.75 26.90
CA ALA A 33 -16.28 -1.21 25.57
C ALA A 33 -16.71 -2.67 25.68
N VAL A 34 -18.00 -2.93 25.61
CA VAL A 34 -18.57 -4.29 25.72
C VAL A 34 -18.06 -5.18 24.58
N GLU A 35 -17.68 -4.58 23.45
CA GLU A 35 -17.13 -5.26 22.29
C GLU A 35 -15.82 -6.02 22.60
N THR A 36 -15.14 -5.63 23.66
CA THR A 36 -13.95 -6.37 24.13
C THR A 36 -14.28 -7.67 24.86
N GLY A 37 -15.56 -7.92 25.16
CA GLY A 37 -16.00 -9.06 25.96
C GLY A 37 -15.96 -8.82 27.46
N HIS A 38 -15.64 -7.61 27.89
CA HIS A 38 -15.55 -7.24 29.30
C HIS A 38 -16.64 -6.24 29.68
N THR A 39 -17.08 -6.30 30.92
CA THR A 39 -18.02 -5.32 31.51
C THR A 39 -17.36 -4.65 32.70
N SER A 40 -17.99 -3.57 33.19
CA SER A 40 -17.55 -2.90 34.43
C SER A 40 -17.78 -3.71 35.70
N GLN A 41 -18.55 -4.79 35.60
CA GLN A 41 -18.79 -5.70 36.72
C GLN A 41 -17.83 -6.90 36.64
N VAL A 42 -17.18 -7.20 37.76
CA VAL A 42 -16.42 -8.44 37.90
C VAL A 42 -17.41 -9.59 38.04
N VAL A 43 -17.41 -10.50 37.07
CA VAL A 43 -18.29 -11.67 37.09
C VAL A 43 -17.47 -12.88 37.53
N PRO A 44 -18.02 -13.71 38.45
CA PRO A 44 -17.35 -14.95 38.87
C PRO A 44 -17.06 -15.96 37.76
N SER A 45 -17.58 -15.74 36.54
CA SER A 45 -17.33 -16.57 35.37
C SER A 45 -15.86 -16.60 34.94
N ASP A 46 -15.03 -15.64 35.35
CA ASP A 46 -13.59 -15.66 35.11
C ASP A 46 -12.90 -16.81 35.89
N THR A 47 -13.61 -17.46 36.78
CA THR A 47 -13.11 -18.61 37.57
C THR A 47 -13.60 -19.96 37.05
N MET A 48 -14.31 -20.00 35.93
CA MET A 48 -14.76 -21.27 35.37
C MET A 48 -13.57 -22.16 35.00
N GLN A 49 -13.59 -23.39 35.53
CA GLN A 49 -12.62 -24.40 35.10
C GLN A 49 -12.95 -24.86 33.69
N THR A 50 -12.02 -24.69 32.80
CA THR A 50 -12.14 -25.19 31.45
C THR A 50 -11.24 -26.42 31.24
N ARG A 51 -11.68 -27.28 30.33
CA ARG A 51 -10.89 -28.45 29.97
C ARG A 51 -9.58 -28.00 29.31
N HIS A 52 -8.46 -28.59 29.71
CA HIS A 52 -7.20 -28.37 29.04
C HIS A 52 -7.26 -28.95 27.62
N VAL A 53 -7.04 -28.09 26.64
CA VAL A 53 -6.97 -28.47 25.23
C VAL A 53 -5.59 -28.11 24.73
N ILE A 54 -4.91 -29.10 24.13
CA ILE A 54 -3.62 -28.83 23.48
C ILE A 54 -3.87 -28.10 22.18
N ASN A 55 -3.32 -26.92 22.07
CA ASN A 55 -3.41 -26.13 20.86
C ASN A 55 -2.11 -26.28 20.07
N TYR A 56 -2.21 -26.87 18.89
CA TYR A 56 -1.08 -27.08 17.98
C TYR A 56 -0.81 -25.88 17.08
N HIS A 57 -1.69 -24.88 17.10
CA HIS A 57 -1.55 -23.67 16.28
C HIS A 57 -0.94 -22.56 17.13
N THR A 58 -0.03 -21.80 16.53
CA THR A 58 0.56 -20.62 17.15
C THR A 58 -0.16 -19.37 16.75
N ARG A 59 -0.21 -18.36 17.63
CA ARG A 59 -0.78 -17.05 17.29
C ARG A 59 -0.02 -16.32 16.19
N SER A 60 1.21 -16.71 15.92
CA SER A 60 2.00 -16.11 14.85
C SER A 60 1.35 -16.28 13.47
N GLU A 61 0.57 -17.33 13.25
CA GLU A 61 -0.15 -17.55 11.99
C GLU A 61 -1.26 -16.50 11.75
N SER A 62 -1.86 -15.99 12.81
CA SER A 62 -2.91 -14.97 12.78
C SER A 62 -2.41 -13.56 13.12
N SER A 63 -1.10 -13.35 13.17
CA SER A 63 -0.52 -12.04 13.45
C SER A 63 -0.80 -11.06 12.32
N ILE A 64 -0.79 -9.76 12.66
CA ILE A 64 -0.94 -8.69 11.66
C ILE A 64 0.16 -8.75 10.60
N GLU A 65 1.37 -9.14 10.99
CA GLU A 65 2.50 -9.29 10.05
C GLU A 65 2.22 -10.36 9.01
N ASN A 66 1.72 -11.52 9.40
CA ASN A 66 1.38 -12.58 8.47
C ASN A 66 0.13 -12.27 7.66
N PHE A 67 -0.85 -11.61 8.26
CA PHE A 67 -2.05 -11.18 7.55
C PHE A 67 -1.73 -10.19 6.42
N MET A 68 -0.83 -9.24 6.67
CA MET A 68 -0.42 -8.24 5.69
C MET A 68 0.76 -8.69 4.82
N GLY A 69 1.46 -9.75 5.20
CA GLY A 69 2.73 -10.18 4.62
C GLY A 69 2.63 -10.91 3.28
N ARG A 70 1.61 -10.63 2.49
CA ARG A 70 1.44 -11.17 1.14
C ARG A 70 1.57 -10.05 0.12
N ALA A 71 2.33 -10.31 -0.95
CA ALA A 71 2.49 -9.35 -2.03
C ALA A 71 1.20 -9.24 -2.84
N ALA A 72 0.72 -8.02 -3.03
CA ALA A 72 -0.43 -7.71 -3.86
C ALA A 72 -0.03 -6.87 -5.05
N CYS A 73 -0.54 -7.18 -6.24
CA CYS A 73 -0.33 -6.33 -7.41
C CYS A 73 -1.13 -5.04 -7.26
N VAL A 74 -0.45 -3.91 -7.27
CA VAL A 74 -1.07 -2.60 -7.02
C VAL A 74 -1.12 -1.70 -8.26
N TYR A 75 -0.31 -2.01 -9.26
CA TYR A 75 -0.28 -1.22 -10.49
C TYR A 75 0.32 -2.00 -11.65
N ILE A 76 -0.11 -1.67 -12.86
CA ILE A 76 0.45 -2.18 -14.10
C ILE A 76 0.88 -0.98 -14.93
N ALA A 77 2.20 -0.80 -15.06
CA ALA A 77 2.80 0.26 -15.86
C ALA A 77 3.07 -0.22 -17.28
N GLN A 78 2.82 0.63 -18.25
CA GLN A 78 3.10 0.34 -19.66
C GLN A 78 4.00 1.41 -20.25
N TYR A 79 5.03 1.01 -20.93
CA TYR A 79 5.98 1.88 -21.61
C TYR A 79 6.61 1.16 -22.80
N ALA A 80 7.17 1.91 -23.73
CA ALA A 80 7.68 1.35 -24.98
C ALA A 80 9.07 1.90 -25.30
N THR A 81 9.77 1.23 -26.20
CA THR A 81 11.06 1.73 -26.73
C THR A 81 10.88 2.91 -27.66
N GLU A 82 9.71 3.05 -28.25
CA GLU A 82 9.35 4.16 -29.15
C GLU A 82 7.94 4.65 -28.82
N LYS A 83 7.73 5.95 -28.93
CA LYS A 83 6.42 6.55 -28.75
C LYS A 83 5.45 6.06 -29.81
N VAL A 84 4.27 5.60 -29.39
CA VAL A 84 3.19 5.18 -30.29
C VAL A 84 2.00 6.09 -30.09
N ASN A 85 1.87 7.06 -30.97
CA ASN A 85 0.80 8.06 -30.91
C ASN A 85 0.65 8.61 -29.48
N ASP A 86 -0.56 8.70 -28.98
CA ASP A 86 -0.81 9.16 -27.61
C ASP A 86 -1.02 8.03 -26.60
N GLU A 87 -0.89 6.76 -27.03
CA GLU A 87 -1.20 5.62 -26.19
C GLU A 87 -0.03 5.14 -25.33
N LEU A 88 1.17 5.12 -25.88
CA LEU A 88 2.36 4.63 -25.18
C LEU A 88 3.54 5.58 -25.37
N ASP A 89 4.18 5.93 -24.27
CA ASP A 89 5.39 6.73 -24.25
C ASP A 89 6.61 5.88 -23.89
N ARG A 90 7.79 6.45 -24.06
CA ARG A 90 9.08 5.81 -23.73
C ARG A 90 9.33 5.71 -22.24
N TYR A 91 8.59 6.45 -21.44
CA TYR A 91 8.62 6.37 -20.00
C TYR A 91 7.20 6.51 -19.45
N THR A 92 7.01 6.02 -18.25
CA THR A 92 5.74 6.20 -17.53
C THR A 92 6.03 6.46 -16.06
N ASN A 93 5.03 6.98 -15.39
CA ASN A 93 5.11 7.24 -13.97
C ASN A 93 3.86 6.73 -13.25
N TRP A 94 3.99 6.55 -11.97
CA TRP A 94 2.89 6.20 -11.10
C TRP A 94 3.09 6.82 -9.72
N GLU A 95 2.07 7.51 -9.22
CA GLU A 95 2.04 7.96 -7.84
C GLU A 95 1.79 6.76 -6.92
N ILE A 96 2.68 6.53 -5.98
CA ILE A 96 2.58 5.38 -5.09
C ILE A 96 1.35 5.52 -4.20
N THR A 97 0.43 4.60 -4.33
CA THR A 97 -0.79 4.53 -3.53
C THR A 97 -1.21 3.09 -3.29
N THR A 98 -1.82 2.85 -2.16
CA THR A 98 -2.38 1.54 -1.79
C THR A 98 -3.88 1.46 -2.03
N ARG A 99 -4.49 2.51 -2.58
CA ARG A 99 -5.95 2.65 -2.69
C ARG A 99 -6.53 2.25 -4.03
N GLN A 100 -5.71 1.94 -5.02
CA GLN A 100 -6.19 1.60 -6.36
C GLN A 100 -6.65 0.15 -6.50
N VAL A 101 -6.11 -0.75 -5.68
CA VAL A 101 -6.49 -2.16 -5.70
C VAL A 101 -7.35 -2.50 -4.50
N ALA A 102 -8.57 -2.91 -4.75
CA ALA A 102 -9.58 -3.09 -3.74
C ALA A 102 -9.21 -4.12 -2.67
N GLN A 103 -8.54 -5.20 -3.06
CA GLN A 103 -8.20 -6.27 -2.13
C GLN A 103 -7.22 -5.81 -1.03
N LEU A 104 -6.14 -5.16 -1.42
CA LEU A 104 -5.18 -4.62 -0.46
C LEU A 104 -5.80 -3.47 0.34
N ARG A 105 -6.51 -2.58 -0.33
CA ARG A 105 -7.20 -1.46 0.31
C ARG A 105 -8.14 -1.92 1.41
N ARG A 106 -8.95 -2.94 1.16
CA ARG A 106 -9.89 -3.47 2.14
C ARG A 106 -9.18 -4.02 3.38
N LYS A 107 -8.05 -4.71 3.19
CA LYS A 107 -7.23 -5.22 4.29
C LYS A 107 -6.64 -4.08 5.13
N LEU A 108 -6.07 -3.08 4.49
CA LEU A 108 -5.50 -1.91 5.17
C LEU A 108 -6.57 -1.11 5.91
N GLU A 109 -7.75 -0.97 5.34
CA GLU A 109 -8.84 -0.19 5.91
C GLU A 109 -9.56 -0.89 7.07
N MET A 110 -9.14 -2.07 7.46
CA MET A 110 -9.56 -2.67 8.74
C MET A 110 -8.95 -1.94 9.96
N PHE A 111 -8.02 -1.04 9.73
CA PHE A 111 -7.36 -0.25 10.76
C PHE A 111 -7.38 1.24 10.39
N THR A 112 -7.49 2.08 11.41
CA THR A 112 -7.51 3.53 11.19
C THR A 112 -6.11 4.07 10.93
N TYR A 113 -5.12 3.63 11.69
CA TYR A 113 -3.74 4.06 11.58
C TYR A 113 -2.85 2.85 11.40
N MET A 114 -1.88 2.98 10.52
CA MET A 114 -0.92 1.92 10.26
C MET A 114 0.49 2.48 10.06
N ARG A 115 1.46 1.71 10.47
CA ARG A 115 2.87 1.98 10.23
C ARG A 115 3.51 0.74 9.64
N PHE A 116 4.11 0.86 8.47
CA PHE A 116 4.78 -0.25 7.81
C PHE A 116 5.83 0.24 6.84
N ASP A 117 6.78 -0.62 6.57
CA ASP A 117 7.69 -0.50 5.44
C ASP A 117 7.10 -1.25 4.24
N LEU A 118 7.42 -0.83 3.04
CA LEU A 118 6.98 -1.49 1.82
C LEU A 118 8.13 -2.19 1.13
N GLU A 119 7.96 -3.46 0.84
CA GLU A 119 8.79 -4.18 -0.11
C GLU A 119 8.10 -4.19 -1.46
N ILE A 120 8.75 -3.65 -2.46
CA ILE A 120 8.20 -3.53 -3.80
C ILE A 120 8.95 -4.48 -4.72
N THR A 121 8.21 -5.33 -5.40
CA THR A 121 8.73 -6.24 -6.41
C THR A 121 8.16 -5.85 -7.77
N PHE A 122 9.01 -5.81 -8.78
CA PHE A 122 8.62 -5.51 -10.14
C PHE A 122 8.72 -6.76 -11.00
N VAL A 123 7.64 -7.10 -11.67
CA VAL A 123 7.63 -8.16 -12.68
C VAL A 123 7.45 -7.51 -14.03
N ILE A 124 8.53 -7.47 -14.81
CA ILE A 124 8.56 -6.78 -16.08
C ILE A 124 8.58 -7.79 -17.22
N THR A 125 7.64 -7.65 -18.12
CA THR A 125 7.55 -8.46 -19.35
C THR A 125 7.57 -7.57 -20.56
N SER A 126 8.20 -8.02 -21.62
CA SER A 126 8.31 -7.29 -22.87
C SER A 126 7.81 -8.11 -24.04
N SER A 127 7.16 -7.44 -24.99
CA SER A 127 6.70 -8.04 -26.24
C SER A 127 7.03 -7.16 -27.43
N GLN A 128 7.38 -7.76 -28.55
CA GLN A 128 7.59 -7.03 -29.81
C GLN A 128 6.24 -6.63 -30.39
N ARG A 129 6.17 -5.40 -30.92
CA ARG A 129 4.92 -4.79 -31.38
C ARG A 129 4.44 -5.36 -32.71
N THR A 130 5.35 -5.69 -33.61
CA THR A 130 5.04 -6.28 -34.90
C THR A 130 6.09 -7.31 -35.25
N SER A 131 5.69 -8.53 -35.59
CA SER A 131 6.67 -9.51 -35.99
C SER A 131 6.10 -10.60 -36.83
N THR A 132 6.58 -10.64 -38.05
CA THR A 132 6.66 -11.85 -38.86
C THR A 132 8.00 -12.55 -38.71
N THR A 133 8.98 -11.91 -38.10
CA THR A 133 10.33 -12.47 -37.89
C THR A 133 10.84 -12.06 -36.51
N TYR A 134 11.14 -13.05 -35.69
CA TYR A 134 11.80 -12.81 -34.41
C TYR A 134 13.28 -12.49 -34.67
N ALA A 135 13.74 -11.34 -34.19
CA ALA A 135 15.17 -11.07 -34.16
C ALA A 135 15.77 -11.90 -33.03
N SER A 136 16.40 -13.01 -33.39
CA SER A 136 17.01 -13.93 -32.44
C SER A 136 18.25 -13.37 -31.73
N ASP A 137 18.79 -12.25 -32.24
CA ASP A 137 20.07 -11.69 -31.80
C ASP A 137 19.96 -10.31 -31.16
N SER A 138 18.78 -9.89 -30.74
CA SER A 138 18.62 -8.63 -29.98
C SER A 138 19.19 -8.78 -28.59
N PRO A 139 20.04 -7.87 -28.12
CA PRO A 139 20.51 -7.89 -26.75
C PRO A 139 19.33 -7.70 -25.79
N PRO A 140 19.39 -8.30 -24.60
CA PRO A 140 18.33 -8.12 -23.62
C PRO A 140 18.19 -6.65 -23.25
N LEU A 141 16.95 -6.20 -23.06
CA LEU A 141 16.65 -4.83 -22.65
C LEU A 141 16.94 -4.65 -21.17
N THR A 142 17.49 -3.49 -20.85
CA THR A 142 17.69 -3.07 -19.47
C THR A 142 16.64 -2.02 -19.13
N HIS A 143 15.99 -2.21 -17.99
CA HIS A 143 14.96 -1.32 -17.49
C HIS A 143 15.45 -0.57 -16.27
N GLN A 144 14.99 0.66 -16.11
CA GLN A 144 15.23 1.47 -14.94
C GLN A 144 13.90 1.79 -14.26
N VAL A 145 13.86 1.55 -12.96
CA VAL A 145 12.78 2.00 -12.09
C VAL A 145 13.38 2.98 -11.10
N MET A 146 13.01 4.23 -11.21
CA MET A 146 13.49 5.29 -10.34
C MET A 146 12.42 5.68 -9.36
N TYR A 147 12.80 5.72 -8.08
CA TYR A 147 11.96 6.26 -7.03
C TYR A 147 12.20 7.76 -6.88
N VAL A 148 11.14 8.54 -6.97
CA VAL A 148 11.18 9.97 -6.72
C VAL A 148 10.45 10.29 -5.43
N PRO A 149 11.14 10.73 -4.39
CA PRO A 149 10.49 11.12 -3.14
C PRO A 149 9.57 12.33 -3.36
N PRO A 150 8.60 12.58 -2.46
CA PRO A 150 7.73 13.73 -2.59
C PRO A 150 8.50 15.04 -2.74
N GLY A 151 8.16 15.81 -3.78
CA GLY A 151 8.87 17.07 -4.09
C GLY A 151 10.21 16.92 -4.78
N GLY A 152 10.64 15.70 -5.09
CA GLY A 152 11.88 15.46 -5.80
C GLY A 152 11.82 15.85 -7.29
N PRO A 153 12.98 15.95 -7.95
CA PRO A 153 13.03 16.29 -9.37
C PRO A 153 12.42 15.16 -10.23
N ILE A 154 11.47 15.52 -11.07
CA ILE A 154 10.78 14.58 -11.95
C ILE A 154 11.28 14.67 -13.38
N PRO A 155 11.45 13.55 -14.08
CA PRO A 155 11.76 13.55 -15.50
C PRO A 155 10.62 14.15 -16.33
N LYS A 156 10.98 14.94 -17.33
CA LYS A 156 10.04 15.49 -18.32
C LYS A 156 10.11 14.75 -19.66
N SER A 157 11.15 13.96 -19.86
CA SER A 157 11.34 13.12 -21.03
C SER A 157 12.11 11.86 -20.64
N TYR A 158 12.17 10.89 -21.55
CA TYR A 158 12.91 9.64 -21.30
C TYR A 158 14.44 9.82 -21.26
N GLU A 159 14.96 10.95 -21.72
CA GLU A 159 16.39 11.29 -21.74
C GLU A 159 16.76 12.43 -20.78
N ASP A 160 15.86 12.85 -19.93
CA ASP A 160 16.09 13.96 -18.99
C ASP A 160 17.19 13.62 -17.97
N PHE A 161 17.94 14.63 -17.58
CA PHE A 161 18.95 14.50 -16.52
C PHE A 161 18.39 14.05 -15.18
N ALA A 162 17.10 14.25 -14.93
CA ALA A 162 16.46 13.78 -13.71
C ALA A 162 16.57 12.26 -13.51
N TRP A 163 16.72 11.48 -14.57
CA TRP A 163 16.98 10.04 -14.48
C TRP A 163 18.35 9.69 -13.90
N GLN A 164 19.25 10.64 -13.88
CA GLN A 164 20.63 10.48 -13.39
C GLN A 164 20.86 11.15 -12.04
N THR A 165 19.80 11.62 -11.38
CA THR A 165 19.91 12.31 -10.10
C THR A 165 20.40 11.35 -9.02
N SER A 166 21.45 11.73 -8.31
CA SER A 166 22.05 10.90 -7.28
C SER A 166 21.18 10.74 -6.03
N THR A 167 20.22 11.63 -5.84
CA THR A 167 19.30 11.61 -4.70
C THR A 167 18.09 10.71 -4.91
N ASN A 168 17.81 10.30 -6.13
CA ASN A 168 16.70 9.42 -6.46
C ASN A 168 17.21 7.99 -6.62
N PRO A 169 16.91 7.09 -5.68
CA PRO A 169 17.34 5.71 -5.81
C PRO A 169 16.68 5.04 -7.01
N SER A 170 17.48 4.28 -7.76
CA SER A 170 17.03 3.55 -8.94
C SER A 170 17.39 2.08 -8.84
N VAL A 171 16.55 1.26 -9.43
CA VAL A 171 16.82 -0.16 -9.64
C VAL A 171 17.00 -0.38 -11.15
N PHE A 172 18.10 -1.00 -11.53
CA PHE A 172 18.36 -1.41 -12.89
C PHE A 172 18.19 -2.92 -13.00
N TRP A 173 17.48 -3.34 -14.02
CA TRP A 173 17.20 -4.74 -14.25
C TRP A 173 17.34 -5.07 -15.73
N THR A 174 18.04 -6.15 -16.01
CA THR A 174 18.19 -6.69 -17.36
C THR A 174 17.32 -7.91 -17.50
N GLU A 175 16.63 -8.04 -18.62
CA GLU A 175 15.77 -9.18 -18.92
C GLU A 175 16.54 -10.50 -18.81
N GLY A 176 15.88 -11.52 -18.28
CA GLY A 176 16.47 -12.83 -18.00
C GLY A 176 16.96 -13.03 -16.57
N ASN A 177 16.99 -11.98 -15.77
CA ASN A 177 17.35 -12.06 -14.36
C ASN A 177 16.10 -12.19 -13.47
N ALA A 178 16.31 -12.53 -12.19
CA ALA A 178 15.25 -12.56 -11.21
C ALA A 178 14.57 -11.19 -11.06
N PRO A 179 13.27 -11.14 -10.73
CA PRO A 179 12.58 -9.87 -10.58
C PRO A 179 13.27 -8.95 -9.56
N PRO A 180 13.44 -7.66 -9.89
CA PRO A 180 14.10 -6.73 -8.98
C PRO A 180 13.19 -6.36 -7.80
N ARG A 181 13.80 -6.02 -6.69
CA ARG A 181 13.13 -5.57 -5.48
C ARG A 181 13.73 -4.28 -4.98
N MET A 182 12.89 -3.46 -4.37
CA MET A 182 13.31 -2.31 -3.59
C MET A 182 12.47 -2.22 -2.34
N SER A 183 13.00 -1.55 -1.33
CA SER A 183 12.28 -1.32 -0.08
C SER A 183 12.11 0.18 0.13
N ILE A 184 10.89 0.58 0.48
CA ILE A 184 10.58 1.94 0.90
C ILE A 184 10.28 1.88 2.39
N PRO A 185 11.07 2.58 3.23
CA PRO A 185 10.78 2.64 4.65
C PRO A 185 9.51 3.44 4.91
N PHE A 186 9.02 3.36 6.14
CA PHE A 186 7.94 4.22 6.58
C PHE A 186 8.31 5.70 6.35
N MET A 187 7.48 6.41 5.60
CA MET A 187 7.78 7.77 5.13
C MET A 187 6.60 8.70 5.38
N SER A 188 6.36 9.04 6.62
CA SER A 188 5.40 10.07 6.98
C SER A 188 6.02 11.03 7.97
N VAL A 189 5.62 12.28 7.93
CA VAL A 189 5.99 13.27 8.95
C VAL A 189 5.29 13.00 10.27
N GLY A 190 4.19 12.25 10.25
CA GLY A 190 3.51 11.76 11.45
C GLY A 190 4.07 10.42 11.92
N ASN A 191 3.49 9.87 12.99
CA ASN A 191 3.90 8.59 13.55
C ASN A 191 3.28 7.38 12.84
N ALA A 192 2.27 7.60 12.01
CA ALA A 192 1.58 6.55 11.27
C ALA A 192 0.93 7.10 10.01
N TYR A 193 0.63 6.21 9.06
CA TYR A 193 -0.26 6.53 7.96
C TYR A 193 -1.71 6.53 8.43
N CYS A 194 -2.50 7.50 7.95
CA CYS A 194 -3.92 7.57 8.19
C CYS A 194 -4.68 6.89 7.04
N ASN A 195 -5.31 5.77 7.30
CA ASN A 195 -6.20 5.14 6.31
C ASN A 195 -7.52 5.89 6.19
N PHE A 196 -7.89 6.61 7.23
CA PHE A 196 -9.08 7.46 7.27
C PHE A 196 -8.71 8.82 7.83
N TYR A 197 -9.20 9.85 7.21
CA TYR A 197 -8.94 11.23 7.59
C TYR A 197 -10.23 12.02 7.52
N ASP A 198 -10.64 12.57 8.67
CA ASP A 198 -11.84 13.41 8.76
C ASP A 198 -11.45 14.87 8.51
N GLY A 199 -11.27 15.20 7.26
CA GLY A 199 -10.85 16.54 6.86
C GLY A 199 -10.72 16.65 5.35
N TRP A 200 -10.17 17.77 4.91
CA TRP A 200 -10.04 18.13 3.51
C TRP A 200 -8.58 18.16 3.09
N SER A 201 -8.33 17.99 1.81
CA SER A 201 -6.97 18.09 1.27
C SER A 201 -6.37 19.50 1.35
N ARG A 202 -7.20 20.52 1.55
CA ARG A 202 -6.79 21.92 1.72
C ARG A 202 -7.35 22.49 3.01
N PHE A 203 -6.64 23.44 3.60
CA PHE A 203 -7.03 24.08 4.86
C PHE A 203 -8.38 24.83 4.83
N SER A 204 -8.81 25.28 3.67
CA SER A 204 -10.05 26.04 3.47
C SER A 204 -11.30 25.17 3.37
N GLN A 205 -11.28 23.94 3.87
CA GLN A 205 -12.36 22.96 3.72
C GLN A 205 -12.75 22.74 2.25
N SER A 206 -11.74 22.74 1.40
CA SER A 206 -11.90 22.54 -0.04
C SER A 206 -11.01 21.42 -0.54
N GLY A 207 -11.29 20.94 -1.75
CA GLY A 207 -10.58 19.81 -2.34
C GLY A 207 -11.28 18.49 -2.04
N VAL A 208 -10.50 17.44 -1.80
CA VAL A 208 -11.04 16.09 -1.59
C VAL A 208 -11.19 15.80 -0.11
N TYR A 209 -12.40 15.48 0.31
CA TYR A 209 -12.66 15.02 1.67
C TYR A 209 -12.06 13.62 1.88
N GLY A 210 -11.46 13.43 3.03
CA GLY A 210 -10.86 12.14 3.40
C GLY A 210 -9.48 11.88 2.81
N TYR A 211 -8.93 12.84 2.09
CA TYR A 211 -7.58 12.78 1.54
C TYR A 211 -6.61 13.63 2.34
N THR A 212 -5.53 13.04 2.79
CA THR A 212 -4.44 13.76 3.46
C THR A 212 -3.16 13.70 2.63
N THR A 213 -2.45 14.81 2.54
CA THR A 213 -1.15 14.89 1.88
C THR A 213 -0.03 14.26 2.70
N LEU A 214 -0.27 13.93 3.97
CA LEU A 214 0.73 13.30 4.85
C LEU A 214 1.05 11.86 4.47
N ASN A 215 0.20 11.20 3.71
CA ASN A 215 0.40 9.84 3.24
C ASN A 215 1.14 9.76 1.90
N ASN A 216 1.67 10.85 1.40
CA ASN A 216 2.35 10.87 0.11
C ASN A 216 3.66 10.09 0.18
N MET A 217 3.76 9.02 -0.59
CA MET A 217 4.93 8.13 -0.63
C MET A 217 5.86 8.40 -1.81
N GLY A 218 5.53 9.36 -2.68
CA GLY A 218 6.32 9.67 -3.86
C GLY A 218 5.83 8.99 -5.13
N HIS A 219 6.72 8.93 -6.11
CA HIS A 219 6.41 8.39 -7.45
C HIS A 219 7.42 7.34 -7.86
N LEU A 220 7.01 6.45 -8.73
CA LEU A 220 7.88 5.53 -9.45
C LEU A 220 7.89 5.91 -10.93
N TYR A 221 9.09 5.97 -11.52
CA TYR A 221 9.29 6.25 -12.94
C TYR A 221 9.94 5.06 -13.60
N PHE A 222 9.41 4.66 -14.74
CA PHE A 222 9.82 3.48 -15.49
C PHE A 222 10.29 3.87 -16.88
N ARG A 223 11.43 3.36 -17.31
CA ARG A 223 11.89 3.51 -18.70
C ARG A 223 12.75 2.33 -19.14
N HIS A 224 12.93 2.21 -20.43
CA HIS A 224 14.03 1.42 -20.98
C HIS A 224 15.33 2.24 -20.97
N VAL A 225 16.42 1.62 -20.59
CA VAL A 225 17.74 2.29 -20.58
C VAL A 225 18.39 2.21 -21.95
N ASN A 226 18.36 1.03 -22.59
CA ASN A 226 18.89 0.83 -23.92
C ASN A 226 17.78 0.88 -24.97
N LYS A 227 18.16 1.29 -26.19
CA LYS A 227 17.25 1.29 -27.33
C LYS A 227 17.23 -0.08 -27.98
N SER A 228 16.07 -0.53 -28.41
CA SER A 228 15.97 -1.66 -29.32
C SER A 228 16.36 -1.20 -30.72
N THR A 229 17.28 -1.90 -31.32
CA THR A 229 17.80 -1.50 -32.64
C THR A 229 17.02 -2.08 -33.83
N ALA A 230 16.21 -3.10 -33.60
CA ALA A 230 15.57 -3.83 -34.66
C ALA A 230 14.05 -3.64 -34.73
N TYR A 231 13.35 -3.72 -33.59
CA TYR A 231 11.89 -3.66 -33.56
C TYR A 231 11.39 -2.92 -32.32
N PRO A 232 10.28 -2.19 -32.43
CA PRO A 232 9.63 -1.58 -31.27
C PRO A 232 9.19 -2.64 -30.26
N VAL A 233 9.50 -2.40 -29.01
CA VAL A 233 9.16 -3.30 -27.90
C VAL A 233 8.29 -2.56 -26.92
N ASN A 234 7.20 -3.18 -26.52
CA ASN A 234 6.32 -2.72 -25.44
C ASN A 234 6.64 -3.51 -24.18
N SER A 235 6.75 -2.82 -23.08
CA SER A 235 6.99 -3.44 -21.78
C SER A 235 5.87 -3.15 -20.82
N VAL A 236 5.56 -4.13 -19.99
CA VAL A 236 4.57 -4.04 -18.93
C VAL A 236 5.27 -4.39 -17.64
N ALA A 237 5.26 -3.46 -16.70
CA ALA A 237 5.78 -3.67 -15.36
C ALA A 237 4.63 -3.82 -14.37
N ARG A 238 4.55 -4.96 -13.72
CA ARG A 238 3.60 -5.20 -12.64
C ARG A 238 4.28 -4.91 -11.32
N VAL A 239 3.65 -4.08 -10.52
CA VAL A 239 4.18 -3.63 -9.24
C VAL A 239 3.47 -4.38 -8.12
N TYR A 240 4.23 -5.07 -7.28
CA TYR A 240 3.72 -5.82 -6.14
C TYR A 240 4.18 -5.17 -4.84
N PHE A 241 3.24 -4.90 -3.95
CA PHE A 241 3.51 -4.38 -2.62
C PHE A 241 3.35 -5.46 -1.56
N LYS A 242 4.35 -5.54 -0.71
CA LYS A 242 4.31 -6.39 0.48
C LYS A 242 4.64 -5.53 1.70
N PRO A 243 3.66 -5.21 2.55
CA PRO A 243 3.93 -4.52 3.80
C PRO A 243 4.79 -5.38 4.73
N LYS A 244 5.75 -4.73 5.38
CA LYS A 244 6.64 -5.34 6.37
C LYS A 244 6.71 -4.49 7.64
N HIS A 245 7.03 -5.14 8.76
CA HIS A 245 7.14 -4.48 10.06
C HIS A 245 5.85 -3.71 10.38
N VAL A 246 4.73 -4.41 10.24
CA VAL A 246 3.40 -3.80 10.31
C VAL A 246 2.98 -3.57 11.74
N LYS A 247 2.56 -2.35 12.03
CA LYS A 247 1.86 -1.98 13.25
C LYS A 247 0.53 -1.32 12.87
N ALA A 248 -0.51 -1.62 13.61
CA ALA A 248 -1.84 -1.12 13.33
C ALA A 248 -2.54 -0.71 14.62
N TRP A 249 -3.33 0.34 14.53
CA TRP A 249 -4.09 0.88 15.66
C TRP A 249 -5.53 1.17 15.25
N VAL A 250 -6.41 1.11 16.22
CA VAL A 250 -7.82 1.43 16.08
C VAL A 250 -8.49 0.57 15.01
N PRO A 251 -8.81 -0.70 15.33
CA PRO A 251 -9.52 -1.57 14.40
C PRO A 251 -10.87 -1.00 13.99
N ARG A 252 -11.28 -1.28 12.78
CA ARG A 252 -12.55 -0.85 12.19
C ARG A 252 -13.26 -2.04 11.57
N ALA A 253 -14.57 -1.92 11.42
CA ALA A 253 -15.35 -2.88 10.68
C ALA A 253 -14.87 -2.96 9.20
N PRO A 254 -14.85 -4.15 8.62
CA PRO A 254 -14.48 -4.29 7.21
C PRO A 254 -15.47 -3.57 6.30
N ARG A 255 -14.99 -3.09 5.17
CA ARG A 255 -15.83 -2.48 4.15
C ARG A 255 -16.84 -3.48 3.61
N LEU A 256 -18.11 -3.13 3.59
CA LEU A 256 -19.18 -3.98 3.07
C LEU A 256 -19.54 -3.63 1.62
N CYS A 257 -19.53 -2.35 1.28
CA CYS A 257 -19.87 -1.88 -0.05
C CYS A 257 -18.66 -1.88 -0.98
N PRO A 258 -18.83 -2.13 -2.29
CA PRO A 258 -17.74 -1.99 -3.25
C PRO A 258 -17.18 -0.58 -3.28
N TYR A 259 -15.88 -0.47 -3.55
CA TYR A 259 -15.22 0.81 -3.77
C TYR A 259 -15.56 1.35 -5.15
N LEU A 260 -15.85 2.64 -5.24
CA LEU A 260 -16.10 3.32 -6.51
C LEU A 260 -14.89 4.15 -6.96
N TYR A 261 -14.19 4.78 -6.02
CA TYR A 261 -13.11 5.72 -6.31
C TYR A 261 -11.90 5.47 -5.44
N ALA A 262 -10.72 5.69 -6.02
CA ALA A 262 -9.46 5.47 -5.32
C ALA A 262 -9.17 6.51 -4.21
N ARG A 263 -9.77 7.69 -4.27
CA ARG A 263 -9.43 8.78 -3.34
C ARG A 263 -10.46 9.03 -2.25
N ASN A 264 -11.62 8.42 -2.30
CA ASN A 264 -12.64 8.61 -1.28
C ASN A 264 -13.37 7.33 -0.88
N VAL A 265 -14.18 7.44 0.15
CA VAL A 265 -14.93 6.34 0.73
C VAL A 265 -16.34 6.18 0.17
N ASN A 266 -16.72 6.93 -0.83
CA ASN A 266 -18.05 6.89 -1.41
C ASN A 266 -18.43 5.49 -1.88
N PHE A 267 -19.70 5.17 -1.79
CA PHE A 267 -20.27 3.92 -2.26
C PHE A 267 -21.54 4.17 -3.06
N ASP A 268 -21.97 3.18 -3.81
CA ASP A 268 -23.19 3.27 -4.61
C ASP A 268 -24.42 3.36 -3.70
N VAL A 269 -25.31 4.32 -3.98
CA VAL A 269 -26.57 4.49 -3.25
C VAL A 269 -27.49 3.29 -3.33
N GLN A 270 -27.34 2.44 -4.33
CA GLN A 270 -28.10 1.21 -4.50
C GLN A 270 -27.51 0.02 -3.73
N GLY A 271 -26.39 0.19 -3.10
CA GLY A 271 -25.80 -0.85 -2.25
C GLY A 271 -26.72 -1.23 -1.10
N VAL A 272 -26.67 -2.47 -0.68
CA VAL A 272 -27.72 -3.11 0.09
C VAL A 272 -27.67 -2.81 1.61
N THR A 273 -26.54 -2.41 2.14
CA THR A 273 -26.29 -2.61 3.56
C THR A 273 -26.04 -1.35 4.39
N GLU A 274 -25.84 -0.21 3.76
CA GLU A 274 -25.50 1.00 4.46
C GLU A 274 -26.48 2.12 4.18
N SER A 275 -26.81 2.91 5.21
CA SER A 275 -27.59 4.13 5.00
C SER A 275 -26.78 5.14 4.22
N ARG A 276 -27.34 5.64 3.18
CA ARG A 276 -26.62 6.39 2.17
C ARG A 276 -27.21 7.71 1.85
N ASP A 277 -28.30 8.04 2.43
CA ASP A 277 -29.18 9.11 2.03
C ASP A 277 -28.55 10.50 2.02
N LYS A 278 -27.44 10.64 2.73
CA LYS A 278 -26.83 11.94 2.94
C LYS A 278 -25.34 11.98 2.65
N ILE A 279 -24.83 10.98 1.95
CA ILE A 279 -23.44 11.01 1.52
C ILE A 279 -23.35 11.79 0.22
N THR A 280 -23.07 13.08 0.35
CA THR A 280 -22.94 14.00 -0.76
C THR A 280 -21.49 14.40 -0.97
N LEU A 281 -20.61 13.43 -0.97
CA LEU A 281 -19.20 13.70 -1.21
C LEU A 281 -18.96 14.01 -2.67
N ASP A 282 -18.06 14.94 -2.95
CA ASP A 282 -17.75 15.37 -4.30
C ASP A 282 -17.15 14.21 -5.10
N ARG A 283 -17.73 13.92 -6.24
CA ARG A 283 -17.31 12.87 -7.16
C ARG A 283 -16.39 13.36 -8.28
N SER A 284 -16.30 14.66 -8.46
CA SER A 284 -15.67 15.26 -9.64
C SER A 284 -14.14 15.11 -9.67
N THR A 285 -13.52 14.76 -8.57
CA THR A 285 -12.07 14.78 -8.42
C THR A 285 -11.44 13.39 -8.22
N HIS A 286 -12.11 12.32 -8.63
CA HIS A 286 -11.72 10.98 -8.22
C HIS A 286 -11.19 10.14 -9.36
N ASN A 287 -10.10 9.43 -9.07
CA ASN A 287 -9.59 8.43 -9.97
C ASN A 287 -10.48 7.18 -9.91
N PRO A 288 -10.92 6.64 -11.04
CA PRO A 288 -11.62 5.36 -11.04
C PRO A 288 -10.71 4.25 -10.50
N LEU A 289 -11.31 3.23 -9.90
CA LEU A 289 -10.58 2.03 -9.51
C LEU A 289 -10.14 1.29 -10.75
N THR A 290 -8.90 0.81 -10.73
CA THR A 290 -8.42 -0.12 -11.73
C THR A 290 -8.80 -1.53 -11.31
N ASN A 291 -9.57 -2.20 -12.15
CA ASN A 291 -9.83 -3.62 -11.99
C ASN A 291 -8.64 -4.39 -12.55
N THR A 292 -7.77 -4.84 -11.69
CA THR A 292 -6.63 -5.70 -12.05
C THR A 292 -6.71 -7.02 -11.32
#